data_1737a50fa574765347ba86f5629031b0
#
_entry.id   1737a50fa574765347ba86f5629031b0
#
_cell.length_a   1.000
_cell.length_b   1.000
_cell.length_c   1.000
_cell.angle_alpha   90.00
_cell.angle_beta   90.00
_cell.angle_gamma   90.00
#
_symmetry.space_group_name_H-M   'P 1'
#
loop_
_entity.id
_entity.type
_entity.pdbx_description
1 polymer ?
#
loop_
_entity_poly.entity_id
_entity_poly.type
_entity_poly.pdbx_seq_one_letter_code
_entity_poly.pdbx_strand_id
1 'polypeptide(L)'
;MDFIDQTGTRMTSDADLIRLANSVLWPGFLGDTVPAWLHDALADGLAGVVLFAQNLTGDTAALARDIHAAGPLALIGIDEEGGSVTRLETAGGSTLPGALQLGILDDERATEATGAEIGRRCALLDLDVVIGPVADVNTDPRNPVIGVRAFGSDTDLVSRHTAAEVRGIQSTGVAACVKHYPGHGDIHVDSHHGLPQLTIDDAEIDAVHLPPFTAAIDAGVLSVMTAHISAPQWGPQPATLNSGVLGRLREEGFDGVIITDALDMAAIRETVGIGGGAVQALAAGADLLCIGNPTNPGEAMHADQDQLDYRAARDAIVAALRDGTLPSERVREAADRVRAMAETVRARPAASASPAADYDAAALAERAIRVRGGAFAPFPDAPTLVLDLRGRSSFAVDSGASHVARALAAGGAIVAVD
;
A
#
# COMPACT_ATOMS: atom_id res chain seq x y z
N MET A 1 25.96 9.17 -29.62
CA MET A 1 26.64 7.89 -29.35
C MET A 1 25.55 6.87 -29.22
N ASP A 2 25.42 5.99 -30.20
CA ASP A 2 24.33 5.02 -30.24
C ASP A 2 24.66 3.87 -29.30
N PHE A 3 23.86 3.72 -28.21
CA PHE A 3 23.99 2.56 -27.33
C PHE A 3 23.19 1.40 -27.93
N ILE A 4 23.86 0.35 -28.30
CA ILE A 4 23.25 -0.94 -28.68
C ILE A 4 23.27 -1.80 -27.42
N ASP A 5 22.09 -2.25 -26.95
CA ASP A 5 22.03 -3.22 -25.87
C ASP A 5 22.50 -4.62 -26.35
N GLN A 6 22.75 -5.54 -25.42
CA GLN A 6 23.19 -6.91 -25.70
C GLN A 6 22.18 -7.73 -26.51
N THR A 7 20.93 -7.25 -26.64
CA THR A 7 19.85 -7.86 -27.44
C THR A 7 19.72 -7.26 -28.83
N GLY A 8 20.52 -6.21 -29.18
CA GLY A 8 20.46 -5.55 -30.48
C GLY A 8 19.35 -4.52 -30.63
N THR A 9 18.62 -4.19 -29.56
CA THR A 9 17.56 -3.17 -29.58
C THR A 9 18.19 -1.80 -29.36
N ARG A 10 18.01 -0.91 -30.33
CA ARG A 10 18.58 0.44 -30.36
C ARG A 10 17.68 1.38 -29.58
N MET A 11 18.03 1.70 -28.31
CA MET A 11 17.46 2.86 -27.63
C MET A 11 18.17 4.12 -28.09
N THR A 12 17.53 4.88 -28.97
CA THR A 12 18.20 5.95 -29.72
C THR A 12 17.70 7.34 -29.41
N SER A 13 16.63 7.50 -28.64
CA SER A 13 16.07 8.82 -28.33
C SER A 13 15.80 9.03 -26.85
N ASP A 14 15.85 10.27 -26.41
CA ASP A 14 15.43 10.67 -25.06
C ASP A 14 13.97 10.26 -24.77
N ALA A 15 13.12 10.21 -25.78
CA ALA A 15 11.72 9.76 -25.65
C ALA A 15 11.62 8.28 -25.25
N ASP A 16 12.50 7.40 -25.76
CA ASP A 16 12.53 5.99 -25.38
C ASP A 16 12.97 5.80 -23.93
N LEU A 17 13.96 6.59 -23.48
CA LEU A 17 14.42 6.56 -22.09
C LEU A 17 13.33 7.06 -21.13
N ILE A 18 12.63 8.13 -21.51
CA ILE A 18 11.50 8.67 -20.70
C ILE A 18 10.38 7.63 -20.61
N ARG A 19 10.01 7.00 -21.71
CA ARG A 19 8.97 5.96 -21.72
C ARG A 19 9.36 4.76 -20.86
N LEU A 20 10.63 4.33 -20.92
CA LEU A 20 11.13 3.26 -20.07
C LEU A 20 11.15 3.65 -18.59
N ALA A 21 11.53 4.88 -18.25
CA ALA A 21 11.46 5.37 -16.88
C ALA A 21 9.99 5.46 -16.38
N ASN A 22 9.08 5.93 -17.22
CA ASN A 22 7.65 6.00 -16.89
C ASN A 22 7.04 4.63 -16.57
N SER A 23 7.45 3.59 -17.28
CA SER A 23 6.86 2.24 -17.14
C SER A 23 7.13 1.56 -15.79
N VAL A 24 7.87 2.20 -14.89
CA VAL A 24 8.19 1.72 -13.53
C VAL A 24 7.85 2.73 -12.44
N LEU A 25 7.15 3.84 -12.79
CA LEU A 25 6.79 4.89 -11.84
C LEU A 25 5.31 4.86 -11.48
N TRP A 26 5.00 5.07 -10.19
CA TRP A 26 3.67 5.01 -9.62
C TRP A 26 3.44 6.18 -8.65
N PRO A 27 3.26 7.42 -9.16
CA PRO A 27 3.09 8.61 -8.35
C PRO A 27 1.68 8.74 -7.77
N GLY A 28 1.57 9.44 -6.63
CA GLY A 28 0.34 10.14 -6.25
C GLY A 28 0.25 11.49 -6.97
N PHE A 29 -0.90 12.14 -6.91
CA PHE A 29 -1.12 13.45 -7.50
C PHE A 29 -2.09 14.30 -6.68
N LEU A 30 -2.14 15.60 -6.97
CA LEU A 30 -3.02 16.56 -6.30
C LEU A 30 -4.35 16.71 -7.04
N GLY A 31 -5.43 16.86 -6.26
CA GLY A 31 -6.78 17.05 -6.78
C GLY A 31 -7.51 15.74 -7.12
N ASP A 32 -8.75 15.88 -7.60
CA ASP A 32 -9.69 14.79 -7.89
C ASP A 32 -10.01 14.63 -9.37
N THR A 33 -9.19 15.24 -10.22
CA THR A 33 -9.22 15.14 -11.69
C THR A 33 -7.81 14.95 -12.22
N VAL A 34 -7.67 14.34 -13.39
CA VAL A 34 -6.36 14.09 -14.02
C VAL A 34 -5.72 15.41 -14.45
N PRO A 35 -4.64 15.88 -13.83
CA PRO A 35 -3.95 17.08 -14.26
C PRO A 35 -3.22 16.86 -15.60
N ALA A 36 -2.98 17.96 -16.35
CA ALA A 36 -2.37 17.87 -17.69
C ALA A 36 -1.05 17.10 -17.71
N TRP A 37 -0.16 17.33 -16.72
CA TRP A 37 1.12 16.65 -16.66
C TRP A 37 0.98 15.12 -16.52
N LEU A 38 -0.03 14.70 -15.75
CA LEU A 38 -0.30 13.27 -15.52
C LEU A 38 -0.91 12.63 -16.76
N HIS A 39 -1.84 13.31 -17.44
CA HIS A 39 -2.39 12.87 -18.72
C HIS A 39 -1.27 12.61 -19.75
N ASP A 40 -0.33 13.55 -19.87
CA ASP A 40 0.80 13.42 -20.80
C ASP A 40 1.72 12.25 -20.38
N ALA A 41 2.01 12.10 -19.08
CA ALA A 41 2.83 11.00 -18.57
C ALA A 41 2.18 9.62 -18.81
N LEU A 42 0.86 9.50 -18.60
CA LEU A 42 0.08 8.28 -18.89
C LEU A 42 0.12 7.93 -20.38
N ALA A 43 -0.07 8.92 -21.25
CA ALA A 43 0.06 8.73 -22.69
C ALA A 43 1.47 8.33 -23.12
N ASP A 44 2.49 8.73 -22.35
CA ASP A 44 3.90 8.34 -22.53
C ASP A 44 4.31 7.10 -21.73
N GLY A 45 3.34 6.28 -21.30
CA GLY A 45 3.56 4.96 -20.75
C GLY A 45 3.85 4.92 -19.24
N LEU A 46 3.35 5.89 -18.47
CA LEU A 46 3.40 5.83 -16.99
C LEU A 46 2.71 4.56 -16.49
N ALA A 47 3.36 3.84 -15.57
CA ALA A 47 2.86 2.56 -15.05
C ALA A 47 1.50 2.67 -14.34
N GLY A 48 1.18 3.82 -13.78
CA GLY A 48 -0.09 4.07 -13.11
C GLY A 48 0.02 5.15 -12.05
N VAL A 49 -0.93 5.15 -11.11
CA VAL A 49 -1.02 6.12 -10.01
C VAL A 49 -1.49 5.48 -8.72
N VAL A 50 -1.16 6.09 -7.59
CA VAL A 50 -1.74 5.76 -6.27
C VAL A 50 -2.72 6.85 -5.88
N LEU A 51 -3.94 6.45 -5.50
CA LEU A 51 -4.97 7.36 -5.01
C LEU A 51 -4.89 7.50 -3.49
N PHE A 52 -4.98 8.75 -3.05
CA PHE A 52 -5.05 9.13 -1.64
C PHE A 52 -6.36 9.86 -1.35
N ALA A 53 -6.62 10.20 -0.09
CA ALA A 53 -7.89 10.82 0.32
C ALA A 53 -8.29 12.07 -0.48
N GLN A 54 -7.31 12.90 -0.88
CA GLN A 54 -7.55 14.11 -1.69
C GLN A 54 -8.07 13.81 -3.11
N ASN A 55 -7.84 12.60 -3.63
CA ASN A 55 -8.29 12.20 -4.96
C ASN A 55 -9.73 11.67 -4.96
N LEU A 56 -10.32 11.41 -3.79
CA LEU A 56 -11.60 10.72 -3.62
C LEU A 56 -12.73 11.66 -3.21
N THR A 57 -12.56 12.96 -3.42
CA THR A 57 -13.55 14.00 -3.06
C THR A 57 -14.65 14.17 -4.11
N GLY A 58 -14.43 13.69 -5.33
CA GLY A 58 -15.35 13.74 -6.45
C GLY A 58 -15.89 12.36 -6.89
N ASP A 59 -16.12 12.21 -8.20
CA ASP A 59 -16.53 10.94 -8.83
C ASP A 59 -15.29 10.07 -9.10
N THR A 60 -14.95 9.22 -8.15
CA THR A 60 -13.79 8.31 -8.24
C THR A 60 -13.86 7.40 -9.47
N ALA A 61 -15.04 6.93 -9.85
CA ALA A 61 -15.19 6.07 -11.04
C ALA A 61 -14.97 6.86 -12.34
N ALA A 62 -15.34 8.15 -12.38
CA ALA A 62 -14.99 9.02 -13.51
C ALA A 62 -13.47 9.25 -13.58
N LEU A 63 -12.84 9.55 -12.45
CA LEU A 63 -11.40 9.70 -12.35
C LEU A 63 -10.65 8.46 -12.86
N ALA A 64 -11.05 7.26 -12.41
CA ALA A 64 -10.45 6.00 -12.86
C ALA A 64 -10.61 5.79 -14.38
N ARG A 65 -11.80 6.08 -14.93
CA ARG A 65 -12.03 6.02 -16.40
C ARG A 65 -11.14 6.98 -17.16
N ASP A 66 -10.94 8.21 -16.65
CA ASP A 66 -10.09 9.21 -17.31
C ASP A 66 -8.60 8.80 -17.28
N ILE A 67 -8.14 8.21 -16.18
CA ILE A 67 -6.78 7.64 -16.06
C ILE A 67 -6.60 6.51 -17.09
N HIS A 68 -7.52 5.55 -17.15
CA HIS A 68 -7.44 4.44 -18.10
C HIS A 68 -7.62 4.86 -19.56
N ALA A 69 -8.37 5.94 -19.82
CA ALA A 69 -8.47 6.51 -21.17
C ALA A 69 -7.13 7.11 -21.64
N ALA A 70 -6.36 7.72 -20.74
CA ALA A 70 -5.03 8.26 -21.02
C ALA A 70 -3.94 7.17 -21.07
N GLY A 71 -4.03 6.15 -20.21
CA GLY A 71 -3.11 5.01 -20.11
C GLY A 71 -3.84 3.68 -19.92
N PRO A 72 -4.17 2.93 -20.99
CA PRO A 72 -5.04 1.74 -20.91
C PRO A 72 -4.52 0.61 -20.00
N LEU A 73 -3.23 0.55 -19.74
CA LEU A 73 -2.59 -0.40 -18.82
C LEU A 73 -2.10 0.27 -17.53
N ALA A 74 -2.49 1.51 -17.28
CA ALA A 74 -2.12 2.18 -16.03
C ALA A 74 -2.78 1.46 -14.84
N LEU A 75 -1.99 1.15 -13.81
CA LEU A 75 -2.46 0.53 -12.58
C LEU A 75 -2.90 1.62 -11.59
N ILE A 76 -4.12 1.56 -11.12
CA ILE A 76 -4.64 2.46 -10.09
C ILE A 76 -4.63 1.74 -8.75
N GLY A 77 -3.77 2.18 -7.83
CA GLY A 77 -3.64 1.62 -6.49
C GLY A 77 -4.27 2.46 -5.41
N ILE A 78 -4.65 1.80 -4.34
CA ILE A 78 -5.29 2.42 -3.17
C ILE A 78 -4.97 1.65 -1.89
N ASP A 79 -4.72 2.35 -0.78
CA ASP A 79 -4.71 1.76 0.55
C ASP A 79 -6.13 1.53 1.04
N GLU A 80 -6.60 0.32 0.97
CA GLU A 80 -7.91 -0.08 1.48
C GLU A 80 -7.74 -1.37 2.29
N GLU A 81 -7.32 -1.21 3.56
CA GLU A 81 -7.04 -2.33 4.48
C GLU A 81 -8.27 -2.73 5.30
N GLY A 82 -9.33 -1.92 5.24
CA GLY A 82 -10.42 -2.00 6.20
C GLY A 82 -10.06 -1.44 7.58
N GLY A 83 -10.99 -1.46 8.51
CA GLY A 83 -10.75 -0.98 9.88
C GLY A 83 -10.28 0.47 9.94
N SER A 84 -9.05 0.69 10.44
CA SER A 84 -8.48 2.02 10.63
C SER A 84 -7.87 2.65 9.39
N VAL A 85 -7.67 1.87 8.33
CA VAL A 85 -7.09 2.33 7.05
C VAL A 85 -8.07 2.10 5.92
N THR A 86 -8.76 3.15 5.53
CA THR A 86 -9.69 3.19 4.40
C THR A 86 -9.58 4.53 3.71
N ARG A 87 -9.43 4.52 2.39
CA ARG A 87 -9.50 5.74 1.58
C ARG A 87 -10.91 5.94 1.05
N LEU A 88 -11.63 4.85 0.77
CA LEU A 88 -13.00 4.90 0.23
C LEU A 88 -14.02 5.43 1.24
N GLU A 89 -13.79 5.23 2.54
CA GLU A 89 -14.71 5.58 3.61
C GLU A 89 -14.08 6.54 4.65
N THR A 90 -13.12 7.38 4.25
CA THR A 90 -12.35 8.28 5.15
C THR A 90 -13.25 9.13 6.04
N ALA A 91 -14.33 9.72 5.50
CA ALA A 91 -15.23 10.59 6.25
C ALA A 91 -16.09 9.85 7.30
N GLY A 92 -16.42 8.60 7.03
CA GLY A 92 -17.29 7.76 7.86
C GLY A 92 -16.55 6.77 8.74
N GLY A 93 -15.32 6.46 8.40
CA GLY A 93 -14.57 5.29 8.86
C GLY A 93 -15.05 4.02 8.16
N SER A 94 -14.18 3.03 8.09
CA SER A 94 -14.48 1.78 7.40
C SER A 94 -15.72 1.07 7.97
N THR A 95 -16.57 0.60 7.08
CA THR A 95 -17.66 -0.32 7.40
C THR A 95 -17.22 -1.78 7.37
N LEU A 96 -15.95 -2.05 7.01
CA LEU A 96 -15.35 -3.38 6.99
C LEU A 96 -14.49 -3.61 8.23
N PRO A 97 -14.42 -4.85 8.76
CA PRO A 97 -13.51 -5.17 9.85
C PRO A 97 -12.07 -4.99 9.42
N GLY A 98 -11.22 -4.51 10.34
CA GLY A 98 -9.77 -4.45 10.13
C GLY A 98 -9.07 -5.75 10.52
N ALA A 99 -7.79 -5.85 10.17
CA ALA A 99 -6.98 -7.06 10.35
C ALA A 99 -7.01 -7.60 11.79
N LEU A 100 -6.81 -6.75 12.83
CA LEU A 100 -6.86 -7.22 14.21
C LEU A 100 -8.22 -7.81 14.60
N GLN A 101 -9.34 -7.26 14.11
CA GLN A 101 -10.65 -7.82 14.36
C GLN A 101 -10.79 -9.22 13.73
N LEU A 102 -10.31 -9.38 12.51
CA LEU A 102 -10.28 -10.67 11.81
C LEU A 102 -9.38 -11.68 12.52
N GLY A 103 -8.19 -11.27 12.96
CA GLY A 103 -7.29 -12.12 13.75
C GLY A 103 -7.87 -12.51 15.12
N ILE A 104 -8.63 -11.63 15.78
CA ILE A 104 -9.35 -11.97 17.02
C ILE A 104 -10.43 -13.04 16.79
N LEU A 105 -11.08 -13.02 15.62
CA LEU A 105 -12.06 -14.04 15.24
C LEU A 105 -11.41 -15.37 14.91
N ASP A 106 -10.21 -15.36 14.37
CA ASP A 106 -9.46 -16.50 13.86
C ASP A 106 -10.31 -17.39 12.92
N ASP A 107 -10.98 -16.71 11.97
CA ASP A 107 -11.88 -17.31 11.00
C ASP A 107 -11.40 -16.91 9.58
N GLU A 108 -10.58 -17.77 8.96
CA GLU A 108 -10.00 -17.53 7.63
C GLU A 108 -11.06 -17.30 6.54
N ARG A 109 -12.24 -17.94 6.66
CA ARG A 109 -13.34 -17.71 5.71
C ARG A 109 -13.91 -16.31 5.82
N ALA A 110 -14.01 -15.79 7.05
CA ALA A 110 -14.43 -14.42 7.27
C ALA A 110 -13.41 -13.42 6.72
N THR A 111 -12.11 -13.73 6.84
CA THR A 111 -11.03 -12.92 6.27
C THR A 111 -11.04 -12.95 4.74
N GLU A 112 -11.18 -14.13 4.14
CA GLU A 112 -11.28 -14.26 2.68
C GLU A 112 -12.51 -13.52 2.13
N ALA A 113 -13.66 -13.62 2.80
CA ALA A 113 -14.88 -12.90 2.41
C ALA A 113 -14.73 -11.37 2.57
N THR A 114 -14.00 -10.89 3.60
CA THR A 114 -13.68 -9.48 3.77
C THR A 114 -12.76 -8.98 2.66
N GLY A 115 -11.71 -9.73 2.33
CA GLY A 115 -10.83 -9.43 1.20
C GLY A 115 -11.60 -9.38 -0.13
N ALA A 116 -12.53 -10.30 -0.35
CA ALA A 116 -13.40 -10.29 -1.54
C ALA A 116 -14.30 -9.05 -1.60
N GLU A 117 -14.80 -8.58 -0.46
CA GLU A 117 -15.62 -7.35 -0.41
C GLU A 117 -14.75 -6.09 -0.64
N ILE A 118 -13.53 -6.02 -0.09
CA ILE A 118 -12.56 -4.96 -0.38
C ILE A 118 -12.28 -4.92 -1.89
N GLY A 119 -11.87 -6.04 -2.47
CA GLY A 119 -11.58 -6.14 -3.89
C GLY A 119 -12.78 -5.81 -4.77
N ARG A 120 -14.00 -6.26 -4.40
CA ARG A 120 -15.23 -5.92 -5.11
C ARG A 120 -15.52 -4.41 -5.12
N ARG A 121 -15.35 -3.73 -4.00
CA ARG A 121 -15.53 -2.27 -3.90
C ARG A 121 -14.55 -1.52 -4.79
N CYS A 122 -13.28 -1.94 -4.77
CA CYS A 122 -12.26 -1.39 -5.66
C CYS A 122 -12.59 -1.65 -7.14
N ALA A 123 -12.95 -2.87 -7.49
CA ALA A 123 -13.31 -3.23 -8.87
C ALA A 123 -14.54 -2.47 -9.41
N LEU A 124 -15.53 -2.14 -8.56
CA LEU A 124 -16.68 -1.31 -8.94
C LEU A 124 -16.29 0.13 -9.31
N LEU A 125 -15.20 0.62 -8.76
CA LEU A 125 -14.64 1.93 -9.05
C LEU A 125 -13.55 1.89 -10.13
N ASP A 126 -13.36 0.72 -10.74
CA ASP A 126 -12.32 0.45 -11.75
C ASP A 126 -10.88 0.66 -11.22
N LEU A 127 -10.67 0.41 -9.91
CA LEU A 127 -9.35 0.40 -9.28
C LEU A 127 -8.70 -0.97 -9.46
N ASP A 128 -7.37 -1.02 -9.51
CA ASP A 128 -6.62 -2.18 -9.99
C ASP A 128 -5.84 -2.90 -8.90
N VAL A 129 -5.35 -2.17 -7.88
CA VAL A 129 -4.47 -2.71 -6.84
C VAL A 129 -4.93 -2.26 -5.47
N VAL A 130 -5.22 -3.21 -4.60
CA VAL A 130 -5.34 -2.97 -3.15
C VAL A 130 -3.95 -3.08 -2.54
N ILE A 131 -3.46 -1.99 -1.93
CA ILE A 131 -2.20 -1.96 -1.18
C ILE A 131 -2.47 -2.56 0.22
N GLY A 132 -2.55 -3.86 0.25
CA GLY A 132 -2.90 -4.74 1.35
C GLY A 132 -3.00 -6.21 0.87
N PRO A 133 -3.07 -7.15 1.82
CA PRO A 133 -3.10 -7.01 3.27
C PRO A 133 -1.75 -6.66 3.91
N VAL A 134 -1.82 -6.26 5.20
CA VAL A 134 -0.65 -6.11 6.06
C VAL A 134 -0.25 -7.48 6.61
N ALA A 135 0.93 -7.94 6.22
CA ALA A 135 1.50 -9.24 6.64
C ALA A 135 2.47 -9.13 7.83
N ASP A 136 2.55 -7.95 8.44
CA ASP A 136 3.44 -7.70 9.56
C ASP A 136 2.99 -8.46 10.80
N VAL A 137 3.89 -9.22 11.43
CA VAL A 137 3.66 -9.86 12.73
C VAL A 137 3.98 -8.84 13.81
N ASN A 138 2.95 -8.30 14.48
CA ASN A 138 3.11 -7.21 15.45
C ASN A 138 3.62 -7.72 16.81
N THR A 139 4.89 -8.10 16.87
CA THR A 139 5.56 -8.64 18.07
C THR A 139 5.76 -7.58 19.14
N ASP A 140 6.02 -6.34 18.75
CA ASP A 140 6.12 -5.22 19.69
C ASP A 140 4.80 -4.48 19.85
N PRO A 141 4.15 -4.55 21.02
CA PRO A 141 2.89 -3.84 21.27
C PRO A 141 3.03 -2.31 21.32
N ARG A 142 4.27 -1.79 21.33
CA ARG A 142 4.57 -0.35 21.29
C ARG A 142 4.72 0.17 19.87
N ASN A 143 4.62 -0.69 18.86
CA ASN A 143 4.74 -0.31 17.46
C ASN A 143 3.69 0.79 17.13
N PRO A 144 4.12 2.00 16.72
CA PRO A 144 3.20 3.11 16.51
C PRO A 144 2.52 3.08 15.14
N VAL A 145 3.00 2.23 14.21
CA VAL A 145 2.59 2.24 12.80
C VAL A 145 1.68 1.07 12.46
N ILE A 146 2.02 -0.13 12.94
CA ILE A 146 1.32 -1.37 12.61
C ILE A 146 0.15 -1.60 13.57
N GLY A 147 0.40 -2.01 14.80
CA GLY A 147 -0.63 -2.16 15.83
C GLY A 147 -1.88 -2.91 15.34
N VAL A 148 -3.01 -2.21 15.32
CA VAL A 148 -4.31 -2.75 14.90
C VAL A 148 -4.43 -3.08 13.40
N ARG A 149 -3.46 -2.69 12.60
CA ARG A 149 -3.37 -3.03 11.17
C ARG A 149 -2.86 -4.46 10.94
N ALA A 150 -2.21 -5.09 11.93
CA ALA A 150 -1.81 -6.49 11.88
C ALA A 150 -2.94 -7.41 12.32
N PHE A 151 -3.00 -8.63 11.79
CA PHE A 151 -3.90 -9.68 12.28
C PHE A 151 -3.59 -10.09 13.73
N GLY A 152 -2.34 -9.97 14.15
CA GLY A 152 -1.89 -10.29 15.50
C GLY A 152 -0.38 -10.29 15.66
N SER A 153 0.06 -10.97 16.72
CA SER A 153 1.48 -11.17 17.06
C SER A 153 1.93 -12.64 16.93
N ASP A 154 1.06 -13.50 16.46
CA ASP A 154 1.35 -14.91 16.21
C ASP A 154 1.61 -15.14 14.72
N THR A 155 2.76 -15.72 14.38
CA THR A 155 3.22 -15.89 13.00
C THR A 155 2.29 -16.77 12.17
N ASP A 156 1.81 -17.89 12.74
CA ASP A 156 0.95 -18.83 12.04
C ASP A 156 -0.43 -18.20 11.77
N LEU A 157 -0.96 -17.47 12.74
CA LEU A 157 -2.22 -16.73 12.58
C LEU A 157 -2.09 -15.68 11.48
N VAL A 158 -1.05 -14.83 11.52
CA VAL A 158 -0.83 -13.79 10.51
C VAL A 158 -0.65 -14.42 9.13
N SER A 159 0.09 -15.52 9.01
CA SER A 159 0.32 -16.23 7.74
C SER A 159 -1.00 -16.72 7.12
N ARG A 160 -1.84 -17.41 7.91
CA ARG A 160 -3.12 -17.95 7.42
C ARG A 160 -4.08 -16.85 6.98
N HIS A 161 -4.18 -15.78 7.77
CA HIS A 161 -5.07 -14.66 7.47
C HIS A 161 -4.57 -13.83 6.29
N THR A 162 -3.25 -13.60 6.16
CA THR A 162 -2.66 -12.94 4.99
C THR A 162 -3.00 -13.70 3.70
N ALA A 163 -2.77 -15.02 3.69
CA ALA A 163 -3.10 -15.84 2.53
C ALA A 163 -4.60 -15.83 2.20
N ALA A 164 -5.47 -15.87 3.21
CA ALA A 164 -6.91 -15.80 3.03
C ALA A 164 -7.36 -14.48 2.41
N GLU A 165 -6.85 -13.34 2.90
CA GLU A 165 -7.21 -12.03 2.38
C GLU A 165 -6.69 -11.82 0.96
N VAL A 166 -5.47 -12.28 0.64
CA VAL A 166 -4.94 -12.30 -0.73
C VAL A 166 -5.87 -13.03 -1.67
N ARG A 167 -6.30 -14.26 -1.31
CA ARG A 167 -7.26 -15.01 -2.13
C ARG A 167 -8.57 -14.26 -2.32
N GLY A 168 -9.08 -13.67 -1.25
CA GLY A 168 -10.30 -12.88 -1.27
C GLY A 168 -10.22 -11.71 -2.24
N ILE A 169 -9.22 -10.83 -2.07
CA ILE A 169 -9.01 -9.66 -2.95
C ILE A 169 -8.87 -10.11 -4.41
N GLN A 170 -7.98 -11.05 -4.68
CA GLN A 170 -7.66 -11.47 -6.04
C GLN A 170 -8.79 -12.27 -6.72
N SER A 171 -9.73 -12.86 -5.96
CA SER A 171 -10.92 -13.50 -6.52
C SER A 171 -11.82 -12.53 -7.32
N THR A 172 -11.68 -11.23 -7.07
CA THR A 172 -12.40 -10.15 -7.78
C THR A 172 -11.67 -9.65 -9.02
N GLY A 173 -10.46 -10.15 -9.28
CA GLY A 173 -9.58 -9.71 -10.36
C GLY A 173 -8.80 -8.43 -10.05
N VAL A 174 -8.91 -7.88 -8.83
CA VAL A 174 -8.04 -6.81 -8.32
C VAL A 174 -6.76 -7.42 -7.75
N ALA A 175 -5.60 -6.82 -7.98
CA ALA A 175 -4.35 -7.29 -7.40
C ALA A 175 -4.27 -6.99 -5.90
N ALA A 176 -3.79 -7.93 -5.11
CA ALA A 176 -3.33 -7.68 -3.76
C ALA A 176 -1.85 -7.27 -3.75
N CYS A 177 -1.48 -6.38 -2.84
CA CYS A 177 -0.11 -5.95 -2.59
C CYS A 177 0.23 -6.15 -1.12
N VAL A 178 0.80 -7.30 -0.77
CA VAL A 178 1.15 -7.65 0.60
C VAL A 178 2.30 -6.79 1.11
N LYS A 179 2.19 -6.28 2.34
CA LYS A 179 3.15 -5.31 2.92
C LYS A 179 3.39 -5.57 4.41
N HIS A 180 4.52 -5.13 5.00
CA HIS A 180 5.65 -4.39 4.42
C HIS A 180 6.91 -5.28 4.51
N TYR A 181 7.34 -5.85 3.40
CA TYR A 181 8.46 -6.80 3.36
C TYR A 181 9.79 -6.17 3.81
N PRO A 182 10.59 -6.81 4.66
CA PRO A 182 10.49 -8.17 5.19
C PRO A 182 9.79 -8.28 6.55
N GLY A 183 8.99 -7.32 6.96
CA GLY A 183 8.22 -7.30 8.21
C GLY A 183 8.52 -6.07 9.05
N HIS A 184 7.47 -5.28 9.33
CA HIS A 184 7.52 -3.99 10.03
C HIS A 184 6.99 -4.09 11.47
N GLY A 185 6.73 -5.32 11.98
CA GLY A 185 5.99 -5.52 13.23
C GLY A 185 6.82 -5.37 14.51
N ASP A 186 8.17 -5.40 14.43
CA ASP A 186 9.08 -5.28 15.58
C ASP A 186 9.91 -4.00 15.54
N ILE A 187 9.24 -2.85 15.50
CA ILE A 187 9.91 -1.55 15.50
C ILE A 187 9.21 -0.56 16.44
N HIS A 188 9.98 0.41 16.95
CA HIS A 188 9.50 1.42 17.90
C HIS A 188 9.46 2.84 17.31
N VAL A 189 9.94 3.04 16.08
CA VAL A 189 10.03 4.33 15.41
C VAL A 189 9.16 4.30 14.16
N ASP A 190 8.39 5.37 13.95
CA ASP A 190 7.59 5.53 12.73
C ASP A 190 8.50 5.86 11.54
N SER A 191 8.40 5.07 10.47
CA SER A 191 9.16 5.26 9.23
C SER A 191 8.83 6.56 8.49
N HIS A 192 7.72 7.22 8.82
CA HIS A 192 7.39 8.55 8.32
C HIS A 192 8.23 9.67 8.98
N HIS A 193 8.87 9.38 10.11
CA HIS A 193 9.66 10.34 10.87
C HIS A 193 11.16 10.04 10.91
N GLY A 194 11.60 8.92 10.34
CA GLY A 194 13.01 8.53 10.29
C GLY A 194 13.19 7.12 9.74
N LEU A 195 14.41 6.60 9.76
CA LEU A 195 14.70 5.23 9.35
C LEU A 195 14.62 4.29 10.55
N PRO A 196 13.55 3.47 10.68
CA PRO A 196 13.43 2.52 11.77
C PRO A 196 14.45 1.39 11.62
N GLN A 197 14.91 0.87 12.74
CA GLN A 197 15.88 -0.21 12.78
C GLN A 197 15.32 -1.42 13.51
N LEU A 198 15.30 -2.57 12.83
CA LEU A 198 15.10 -3.85 13.48
C LEU A 198 16.33 -4.18 14.34
N THR A 199 16.08 -4.63 15.57
CA THR A 199 17.14 -5.02 16.51
C THR A 199 17.25 -6.54 16.70
N ILE A 200 16.38 -7.28 16.03
CA ILE A 200 16.34 -8.74 15.98
C ILE A 200 17.33 -9.29 14.94
N ASP A 201 17.75 -10.53 15.10
CA ASP A 201 18.67 -11.19 14.17
C ASP A 201 17.95 -11.82 12.96
N ASP A 202 18.72 -12.29 11.97
CA ASP A 202 18.16 -12.89 10.76
C ASP A 202 17.37 -14.17 11.07
N ALA A 203 17.77 -14.95 12.07
CA ALA A 203 17.06 -16.17 12.43
C ALA A 203 15.65 -15.87 12.98
N GLU A 204 15.50 -14.78 13.71
CA GLU A 204 14.21 -14.33 14.20
C GLU A 204 13.37 -13.71 13.08
N ILE A 205 14.00 -12.93 12.16
CA ILE A 205 13.32 -12.43 10.96
C ILE A 205 12.77 -13.61 10.15
N ASP A 206 13.59 -14.63 9.91
CA ASP A 206 13.22 -15.80 9.13
C ASP A 206 12.11 -16.63 9.79
N ALA A 207 12.16 -16.77 11.09
CA ALA A 207 11.19 -17.60 11.82
C ALA A 207 9.87 -16.90 12.09
N VAL A 208 9.88 -15.57 12.24
CA VAL A 208 8.70 -14.81 12.71
C VAL A 208 8.10 -13.93 11.62
N HIS A 209 8.91 -13.18 10.89
CA HIS A 209 8.42 -12.10 10.04
C HIS A 209 8.27 -12.49 8.56
N LEU A 210 9.05 -13.46 8.05
CA LEU A 210 8.96 -13.90 6.66
C LEU A 210 7.83 -14.89 6.36
N PRO A 211 7.41 -15.81 7.25
CA PRO A 211 6.41 -16.81 6.91
C PRO A 211 5.08 -16.25 6.37
N PRO A 212 4.55 -15.09 6.83
CA PRO A 212 3.36 -14.50 6.23
C PRO A 212 3.53 -14.11 4.76
N PHE A 213 4.73 -13.67 4.35
CA PHE A 213 5.02 -13.36 2.94
C PHE A 213 5.14 -14.64 2.11
N THR A 214 5.77 -15.69 2.64
CA THR A 214 5.80 -17.01 1.99
C THR A 214 4.38 -17.54 1.79
N ALA A 215 3.51 -17.44 2.80
CA ALA A 215 2.11 -17.84 2.69
C ALA A 215 1.33 -17.02 1.65
N ALA A 216 1.64 -15.73 1.49
CA ALA A 216 1.07 -14.90 0.45
C ALA A 216 1.55 -15.29 -0.95
N ILE A 217 2.83 -15.65 -1.11
CA ILE A 217 3.41 -16.15 -2.36
C ILE A 217 2.74 -17.47 -2.75
N ASP A 218 2.58 -18.40 -1.81
CA ASP A 218 1.89 -19.66 -2.02
C ASP A 218 0.40 -19.46 -2.39
N ALA A 219 -0.22 -18.39 -1.89
CA ALA A 219 -1.58 -17.97 -2.26
C ALA A 219 -1.65 -17.27 -3.63
N GLY A 220 -0.51 -17.06 -4.31
CA GLY A 220 -0.43 -16.47 -5.65
C GLY A 220 -0.55 -14.95 -5.65
N VAL A 221 -0.03 -14.26 -4.64
CA VAL A 221 -0.04 -12.79 -4.59
C VAL A 221 0.65 -12.16 -5.79
N LEU A 222 0.05 -11.12 -6.37
CA LEU A 222 0.56 -10.46 -7.58
C LEU A 222 1.64 -9.42 -7.28
N SER A 223 1.63 -8.83 -6.09
CA SER A 223 2.64 -7.83 -5.71
C SER A 223 2.97 -7.85 -4.22
N VAL A 224 4.18 -7.44 -3.89
CA VAL A 224 4.70 -7.30 -2.53
C VAL A 224 5.33 -5.91 -2.39
N MET A 225 4.92 -5.14 -1.38
CA MET A 225 5.49 -3.85 -1.06
C MET A 225 6.59 -3.99 -0.01
N THR A 226 7.70 -3.30 -0.25
CA THR A 226 8.86 -3.28 0.65
C THR A 226 8.65 -2.31 1.81
N ALA A 227 9.50 -2.39 2.84
CA ALA A 227 9.52 -1.46 3.97
C ALA A 227 10.78 -0.58 3.95
N HIS A 228 10.64 0.67 4.42
CA HIS A 228 11.78 1.54 4.69
C HIS A 228 12.33 1.28 6.10
N ILE A 229 12.81 0.07 6.32
CA ILE A 229 13.43 -0.36 7.58
C ILE A 229 14.86 -0.84 7.33
N SER A 230 15.73 -0.71 8.32
CA SER A 230 17.09 -1.23 8.29
C SER A 230 17.31 -2.28 9.36
N ALA A 231 18.34 -3.11 9.19
CA ALA A 231 18.85 -3.99 10.22
C ALA A 231 20.38 -3.95 10.19
N PRO A 232 21.07 -4.03 11.35
CA PRO A 232 22.52 -3.92 11.42
C PRO A 232 23.26 -4.91 10.50
N GLN A 233 22.74 -6.13 10.40
CA GLN A 233 23.31 -7.20 9.58
C GLN A 233 23.17 -6.97 8.06
N TRP A 234 22.21 -6.12 7.62
CA TRP A 234 22.05 -5.81 6.20
C TRP A 234 22.86 -4.59 5.75
N GLY A 235 23.51 -3.90 6.69
CA GLY A 235 24.23 -2.66 6.45
C GLY A 235 23.33 -1.40 6.60
N PRO A 236 23.82 -0.23 6.16
CA PRO A 236 23.18 1.05 6.46
C PRO A 236 21.95 1.37 5.58
N GLN A 237 21.72 0.60 4.52
CA GLN A 237 20.62 0.87 3.58
C GLN A 237 19.30 0.28 4.10
N PRO A 238 18.16 0.95 3.89
CA PRO A 238 16.87 0.36 4.14
C PRO A 238 16.59 -0.83 3.22
N ALA A 239 15.72 -1.74 3.65
CA ALA A 239 15.34 -2.94 2.89
C ALA A 239 14.94 -2.61 1.44
N THR A 240 14.18 -1.53 1.22
CA THR A 240 13.77 -1.05 -0.12
C THR A 240 14.96 -0.79 -1.06
N LEU A 241 16.12 -0.40 -0.54
CA LEU A 241 17.31 -0.07 -1.33
C LEU A 241 18.40 -1.17 -1.26
N ASN A 242 18.07 -2.34 -0.69
CA ASN A 242 19.03 -3.40 -0.40
C ASN A 242 18.79 -4.62 -1.30
N SER A 243 19.72 -4.85 -2.22
CA SER A 243 19.63 -5.97 -3.18
C SER A 243 19.67 -7.35 -2.51
N GLY A 244 20.35 -7.48 -1.37
CA GLY A 244 20.37 -8.73 -0.60
C GLY A 244 18.99 -9.05 0.00
N VAL A 245 18.29 -8.03 0.51
CA VAL A 245 16.94 -8.20 1.07
C VAL A 245 15.92 -8.49 -0.05
N LEU A 246 15.92 -7.70 -1.13
CA LEU A 246 14.97 -7.92 -2.23
C LEU A 246 15.28 -9.19 -3.02
N GLY A 247 16.57 -9.58 -3.12
CA GLY A 247 17.01 -10.82 -3.74
C GLY A 247 16.43 -12.06 -3.05
N ARG A 248 16.33 -12.06 -1.71
CA ARG A 248 15.70 -13.15 -0.95
C ARG A 248 14.26 -13.41 -1.37
N LEU A 249 13.47 -12.37 -1.61
CA LEU A 249 12.08 -12.52 -2.07
C LEU A 249 12.01 -13.25 -3.42
N ARG A 250 12.99 -13.02 -4.30
CA ARG A 250 13.11 -13.76 -5.57
C ARG A 250 13.57 -15.20 -5.36
N GLU A 251 14.50 -15.43 -4.43
CA GLU A 251 15.00 -16.78 -4.06
C GLU A 251 13.88 -17.63 -3.44
N GLU A 252 12.90 -17.02 -2.75
CA GLU A 252 11.68 -17.66 -2.25
C GLU A 252 10.65 -17.98 -3.35
N GLY A 253 10.97 -17.67 -4.63
CA GLY A 253 10.13 -17.99 -5.79
C GLY A 253 9.09 -16.94 -6.14
N PHE A 254 9.20 -15.72 -5.60
CA PHE A 254 8.29 -14.64 -5.97
C PHE A 254 8.64 -14.04 -7.33
N ASP A 255 7.80 -14.27 -8.33
CA ASP A 255 7.96 -13.74 -9.70
C ASP A 255 7.09 -12.50 -9.98
N GLY A 256 6.22 -12.11 -9.02
CA GLY A 256 5.35 -10.94 -9.14
C GLY A 256 6.08 -9.60 -9.03
N VAL A 257 5.33 -8.51 -8.89
CA VAL A 257 5.85 -7.14 -8.86
C VAL A 257 6.31 -6.77 -7.45
N ILE A 258 7.59 -6.42 -7.29
CA ILE A 258 8.11 -5.81 -6.07
C ILE A 258 7.88 -4.30 -6.15
N ILE A 259 7.02 -3.78 -5.26
CA ILE A 259 6.67 -2.36 -5.18
C ILE A 259 7.45 -1.72 -4.03
N THR A 260 7.98 -0.53 -4.19
CA THR A 260 8.56 0.20 -3.06
C THR A 260 7.47 0.75 -2.15
N ASP A 261 7.72 0.84 -0.85
CA ASP A 261 7.02 1.82 -0.02
C ASP A 261 7.29 3.24 -0.54
N ALA A 262 6.53 4.21 -0.10
CA ALA A 262 6.51 5.55 -0.65
C ALA A 262 7.87 6.26 -0.53
N LEU A 263 8.48 6.61 -1.67
CA LEU A 263 9.82 7.22 -1.72
C LEU A 263 9.86 8.66 -1.18
N ASP A 264 8.70 9.28 -0.97
CA ASP A 264 8.57 10.59 -0.34
C ASP A 264 8.69 10.54 1.19
N MET A 265 8.69 9.35 1.81
CA MET A 265 8.86 9.20 3.26
C MET A 265 10.25 9.66 3.72
N ALA A 266 10.34 10.18 4.94
CA ALA A 266 11.55 10.77 5.48
C ALA A 266 12.79 9.86 5.40
N ALA A 267 12.60 8.55 5.61
CA ALA A 267 13.67 7.55 5.51
C ALA A 267 14.42 7.57 4.16
N ILE A 268 13.77 7.97 3.08
CA ILE A 268 14.37 8.07 1.74
C ILE A 268 14.59 9.53 1.35
N ARG A 269 13.57 10.38 1.51
CA ARG A 269 13.62 11.80 1.09
C ARG A 269 14.77 12.55 1.73
N GLU A 270 15.02 12.37 3.04
CA GLU A 270 16.05 13.07 3.79
C GLU A 270 17.45 12.46 3.65
N THR A 271 17.56 11.27 3.08
CA THR A 271 18.85 10.57 2.93
C THR A 271 19.38 10.68 1.51
N VAL A 272 18.74 10.02 0.54
CA VAL A 272 19.19 9.95 -0.86
C VAL A 272 18.30 10.76 -1.81
N GLY A 273 17.20 11.33 -1.30
CA GLY A 273 16.18 12.02 -2.10
C GLY A 273 15.36 11.07 -2.97
N ILE A 274 14.22 11.55 -3.49
CA ILE A 274 13.29 10.74 -4.29
C ILE A 274 14.00 10.18 -5.54
N GLY A 275 14.77 11.00 -6.27
CA GLY A 275 15.49 10.55 -7.46
C GLY A 275 16.57 9.51 -7.17
N GLY A 276 17.37 9.72 -6.12
CA GLY A 276 18.38 8.76 -5.67
C GLY A 276 17.75 7.46 -5.18
N GLY A 277 16.65 7.55 -4.43
CA GLY A 277 15.85 6.41 -3.98
C GLY A 277 15.30 5.59 -5.16
N ALA A 278 14.76 6.26 -6.17
CA ALA A 278 14.22 5.61 -7.36
C ALA A 278 15.28 4.78 -8.10
N VAL A 279 16.47 5.34 -8.34
CA VAL A 279 17.58 4.65 -9.02
C VAL A 279 18.08 3.48 -8.19
N GLN A 280 18.28 3.68 -6.88
CA GLN A 280 18.79 2.64 -5.99
C GLN A 280 17.79 1.50 -5.78
N ALA A 281 16.50 1.79 -5.66
CA ALA A 281 15.46 0.77 -5.52
C ALA A 281 15.37 -0.13 -6.76
N LEU A 282 15.41 0.45 -7.98
CA LEU A 282 15.47 -0.34 -9.23
C LEU A 282 16.74 -1.19 -9.30
N ALA A 283 17.88 -0.62 -8.95
CA ALA A 283 19.14 -1.35 -8.91
C ALA A 283 19.12 -2.49 -7.86
N ALA A 284 18.40 -2.30 -6.75
CA ALA A 284 18.23 -3.29 -5.70
C ALA A 284 17.28 -4.43 -6.09
N GLY A 285 16.41 -4.26 -7.09
CA GLY A 285 15.48 -5.31 -7.54
C GLY A 285 14.00 -4.96 -7.47
N ALA A 286 13.65 -3.74 -7.06
CA ALA A 286 12.25 -3.26 -7.13
C ALA A 286 11.79 -3.10 -8.59
N ASP A 287 10.50 -3.31 -8.84
CA ASP A 287 9.92 -3.24 -10.18
C ASP A 287 9.01 -2.03 -10.38
N LEU A 288 8.25 -1.62 -9.36
CA LEU A 288 7.33 -0.49 -9.42
C LEU A 288 7.63 0.46 -8.25
N LEU A 289 7.82 1.74 -8.57
CA LEU A 289 8.24 2.75 -7.60
C LEU A 289 7.06 3.60 -7.16
N CYS A 290 6.56 3.36 -5.94
CA CYS A 290 5.59 4.26 -5.31
C CYS A 290 6.30 5.56 -4.94
N ILE A 291 5.91 6.67 -5.61
CA ILE A 291 6.54 7.97 -5.31
C ILE A 291 5.99 8.55 -4.01
N GLY A 292 4.73 8.26 -3.70
CA GLY A 292 4.09 8.65 -2.45
C GLY A 292 3.00 9.70 -2.60
N ASN A 293 2.58 10.25 -1.45
CA ASN A 293 1.52 11.23 -1.34
C ASN A 293 2.12 12.65 -1.36
N PRO A 294 1.83 13.50 -2.35
CA PRO A 294 2.40 14.86 -2.43
C PRO A 294 2.00 15.76 -1.24
N THR A 295 1.04 15.32 -0.42
CA THR A 295 0.67 16.03 0.82
C THR A 295 1.31 15.42 2.09
N ASN A 296 2.32 14.55 1.96
CA ASN A 296 3.03 13.94 3.09
C ASN A 296 4.33 14.75 3.42
N PRO A 297 4.57 15.14 4.69
CA PRO A 297 3.73 14.96 5.88
C PRO A 297 2.81 16.16 6.15
N GLY A 298 1.63 16.22 5.59
CA GLY A 298 0.64 17.27 5.85
C GLY A 298 0.16 17.97 4.59
N GLU A 299 0.38 19.29 4.45
CA GLU A 299 0.04 20.04 3.23
C GLU A 299 1.18 19.94 2.20
N ALA A 300 0.84 19.96 0.92
CA ALA A 300 1.84 20.05 -0.15
C ALA A 300 2.70 21.32 0.04
N MET A 301 4.02 21.16 -0.04
CA MET A 301 4.94 22.30 0.09
C MET A 301 4.84 23.27 -1.09
N HIS A 302 4.47 22.75 -2.26
CA HIS A 302 4.29 23.49 -3.49
C HIS A 302 2.98 23.08 -4.18
N ALA A 303 2.37 23.99 -4.94
CA ALA A 303 1.13 23.72 -5.66
C ALA A 303 1.27 22.65 -6.76
N ASP A 304 2.50 22.35 -7.16
CA ASP A 304 2.90 21.34 -8.15
C ASP A 304 3.83 20.27 -7.55
N GLN A 305 3.71 20.02 -6.24
CA GLN A 305 4.58 19.07 -5.53
C GLN A 305 4.56 17.68 -6.16
N ASP A 306 3.39 17.20 -6.57
CA ASP A 306 3.21 15.94 -7.27
C ASP A 306 4.03 15.84 -8.55
N GLN A 307 3.99 16.89 -9.39
CA GLN A 307 4.76 16.94 -10.61
C GLN A 307 6.26 17.06 -10.36
N LEU A 308 6.67 17.79 -9.30
CA LEU A 308 8.07 17.92 -8.91
C LEU A 308 8.64 16.57 -8.46
N ASP A 309 7.93 15.85 -7.60
CA ASP A 309 8.34 14.54 -7.09
C ASP A 309 8.42 13.49 -8.22
N TYR A 310 7.40 13.45 -9.09
CA TYR A 310 7.43 12.59 -10.28
C TYR A 310 8.63 12.90 -11.18
N ARG A 311 8.88 14.19 -11.50
CA ARG A 311 10.01 14.59 -12.34
C ARG A 311 11.35 14.24 -11.71
N ALA A 312 11.50 14.43 -10.40
CA ALA A 312 12.72 14.08 -9.68
C ALA A 312 13.07 12.59 -9.85
N ALA A 313 12.09 11.69 -9.72
CA ALA A 313 12.28 10.26 -9.94
C ALA A 313 12.58 9.94 -11.40
N ARG A 314 11.75 10.41 -12.33
CA ARG A 314 11.88 10.15 -13.77
C ARG A 314 13.23 10.61 -14.32
N ASP A 315 13.60 11.85 -14.03
CA ASP A 315 14.79 12.46 -14.60
C ASP A 315 16.08 11.82 -14.05
N ALA A 316 16.06 11.35 -12.78
CA ALA A 316 17.15 10.59 -12.20
C ALA A 316 17.29 9.22 -12.86
N ILE A 317 16.19 8.49 -13.11
CA ILE A 317 16.23 7.21 -13.83
C ILE A 317 16.74 7.42 -15.26
N VAL A 318 16.25 8.43 -15.98
CA VAL A 318 16.69 8.76 -17.35
C VAL A 318 18.19 9.08 -17.38
N ALA A 319 18.69 9.84 -16.40
CA ALA A 319 20.12 10.14 -16.28
C ALA A 319 20.95 8.87 -16.05
N ALA A 320 20.53 8.01 -15.12
CA ALA A 320 21.20 6.75 -14.79
C ALA A 320 21.16 5.72 -15.94
N LEU A 321 20.07 5.70 -16.73
CA LEU A 321 19.98 4.90 -17.95
C LEU A 321 20.94 5.43 -19.03
N ARG A 322 21.07 6.75 -19.16
CA ARG A 322 21.92 7.39 -20.18
C ARG A 322 23.42 7.19 -19.89
N ASP A 323 23.84 7.28 -18.64
CA ASP A 323 25.22 7.10 -18.25
C ASP A 323 25.60 5.63 -17.97
N GLY A 324 24.61 4.72 -17.95
CA GLY A 324 24.82 3.28 -17.77
C GLY A 324 24.97 2.83 -16.31
N THR A 325 24.79 3.72 -15.32
CA THR A 325 24.80 3.35 -13.89
C THR A 325 23.60 2.49 -13.51
N LEU A 326 22.48 2.63 -14.23
CA LEU A 326 21.34 1.74 -14.15
C LEU A 326 21.19 0.97 -15.48
N PRO A 327 21.39 -0.36 -15.51
CA PRO A 327 21.25 -1.15 -16.74
C PRO A 327 19.83 -1.08 -17.29
N SER A 328 19.68 -0.78 -18.57
CA SER A 328 18.35 -0.69 -19.23
C SER A 328 17.61 -2.02 -19.22
N GLU A 329 18.33 -3.16 -19.20
CA GLU A 329 17.75 -4.49 -19.07
C GLU A 329 17.02 -4.68 -17.74
N ARG A 330 17.61 -4.20 -16.63
CA ARG A 330 16.96 -4.25 -15.30
C ARG A 330 15.61 -3.49 -15.30
N VAL A 331 15.58 -2.32 -15.94
CA VAL A 331 14.34 -1.51 -15.99
C VAL A 331 13.32 -2.13 -16.94
N ARG A 332 13.74 -2.76 -18.04
CA ARG A 332 12.82 -3.51 -18.93
C ARG A 332 12.22 -4.72 -18.22
N GLU A 333 13.05 -5.48 -17.49
CA GLU A 333 12.57 -6.61 -16.69
C GLU A 333 11.51 -6.17 -15.68
N ALA A 334 11.73 -5.04 -15.00
CA ALA A 334 10.74 -4.42 -14.11
C ALA A 334 9.46 -4.05 -14.86
N ALA A 335 9.59 -3.34 -15.97
CA ALA A 335 8.47 -2.92 -16.81
C ALA A 335 7.66 -4.11 -17.34
N ASP A 336 8.32 -5.21 -17.69
CA ASP A 336 7.64 -6.42 -18.19
C ASP A 336 6.80 -7.08 -17.09
N ARG A 337 7.30 -7.15 -15.83
CA ARG A 337 6.49 -7.63 -14.68
C ARG A 337 5.31 -6.72 -14.39
N VAL A 338 5.52 -5.41 -14.36
CA VAL A 338 4.45 -4.42 -14.15
C VAL A 338 3.38 -4.55 -15.24
N ARG A 339 3.79 -4.65 -16.49
CA ARG A 339 2.87 -4.83 -17.62
C ARG A 339 2.09 -6.14 -17.53
N ALA A 340 2.75 -7.25 -17.19
CA ALA A 340 2.08 -8.55 -17.04
C ALA A 340 1.02 -8.52 -15.93
N MET A 341 1.30 -7.85 -14.80
CA MET A 341 0.32 -7.62 -13.75
C MET A 341 -0.84 -6.76 -14.25
N ALA A 342 -0.56 -5.66 -14.95
CA ALA A 342 -1.59 -4.78 -15.51
C ALA A 342 -2.50 -5.52 -16.50
N GLU A 343 -1.94 -6.31 -17.42
CA GLU A 343 -2.69 -7.14 -18.36
C GLU A 343 -3.59 -8.13 -17.63
N THR A 344 -3.09 -8.78 -16.57
CA THR A 344 -3.85 -9.72 -15.73
C THR A 344 -5.05 -9.02 -15.06
N VAL A 345 -4.81 -7.88 -14.43
CA VAL A 345 -5.85 -7.12 -13.73
C VAL A 345 -6.87 -6.53 -14.70
N ARG A 346 -6.43 -5.99 -15.83
CA ARG A 346 -7.32 -5.39 -16.85
C ARG A 346 -8.17 -6.42 -17.59
N ALA A 347 -7.78 -7.71 -17.56
CA ALA A 347 -8.57 -8.79 -18.12
C ALA A 347 -9.72 -9.28 -17.20
N ARG A 348 -9.87 -8.69 -15.99
CA ARG A 348 -10.87 -9.10 -15.01
C ARG A 348 -12.30 -8.96 -15.54
N PRO A 349 -13.23 -9.84 -15.09
CA PRO A 349 -14.66 -9.67 -15.39
C PRO A 349 -15.23 -8.46 -14.67
N ALA A 350 -16.39 -7.97 -15.12
CA ALA A 350 -17.10 -6.92 -14.43
C ALA A 350 -17.45 -7.32 -12.98
N ALA A 351 -17.21 -6.41 -12.05
CA ALA A 351 -17.48 -6.64 -10.64
C ALA A 351 -18.98 -6.80 -10.36
N SER A 352 -19.32 -7.67 -9.39
CA SER A 352 -20.70 -7.79 -8.89
C SER A 352 -21.15 -6.51 -8.21
N ALA A 353 -22.34 -6.04 -8.54
CA ALA A 353 -22.92 -4.85 -7.89
C ALA A 353 -23.26 -5.07 -6.40
N SER A 354 -23.48 -6.32 -5.98
CA SER A 354 -23.82 -6.66 -4.61
C SER A 354 -22.72 -7.50 -3.95
N PRO A 355 -22.51 -7.34 -2.63
CA PRO A 355 -21.64 -8.24 -1.87
C PRO A 355 -22.16 -9.68 -1.91
N ALA A 356 -21.35 -10.63 -1.45
CA ALA A 356 -21.82 -12.01 -1.25
C ALA A 356 -23.04 -12.03 -0.30
N ALA A 357 -24.02 -12.89 -0.57
CA ALA A 357 -25.30 -12.91 0.13
C ALA A 357 -25.18 -13.22 1.64
N ASP A 358 -24.10 -13.87 2.04
CA ASP A 358 -23.78 -14.30 3.40
C ASP A 358 -22.72 -13.43 4.09
N TYR A 359 -22.25 -12.35 3.44
CA TYR A 359 -21.27 -11.45 4.05
C TYR A 359 -21.93 -10.36 4.88
N ASP A 360 -21.66 -10.36 6.18
CA ASP A 360 -22.17 -9.38 7.15
C ASP A 360 -21.01 -8.80 8.00
N ALA A 361 -20.48 -7.67 7.56
CA ALA A 361 -19.37 -6.98 8.21
C ALA A 361 -19.71 -6.56 9.66
N ALA A 362 -20.95 -6.14 9.91
CA ALA A 362 -21.38 -5.71 11.24
C ALA A 362 -21.39 -6.89 12.23
N ALA A 363 -21.93 -8.04 11.80
CA ALA A 363 -21.91 -9.26 12.60
C ALA A 363 -20.46 -9.74 12.89
N LEU A 364 -19.54 -9.60 11.93
CA LEU A 364 -18.13 -9.91 12.15
C LEU A 364 -17.51 -8.96 13.20
N ALA A 365 -17.77 -7.66 13.09
CA ALA A 365 -17.27 -6.68 14.05
C ALA A 365 -17.81 -6.95 15.46
N GLU A 366 -19.11 -7.27 15.63
CA GLU A 366 -19.70 -7.64 16.93
C GLU A 366 -19.03 -8.88 17.52
N ARG A 367 -18.82 -9.92 16.73
CA ARG A 367 -18.13 -11.16 17.17
C ARG A 367 -16.70 -10.92 17.63
N ALA A 368 -16.04 -9.89 17.12
CA ALA A 368 -14.67 -9.53 17.50
C ALA A 368 -14.58 -8.78 18.83
N ILE A 369 -15.70 -8.25 19.37
CA ILE A 369 -15.70 -7.51 20.63
C ILE A 369 -15.28 -8.41 21.80
N ARG A 370 -14.30 -7.94 22.57
CA ARG A 370 -13.83 -8.59 23.80
C ARG A 370 -14.01 -7.64 24.98
N VAL A 371 -14.84 -8.01 25.92
CA VAL A 371 -15.06 -7.24 27.15
C VAL A 371 -14.17 -7.81 28.26
N ARG A 372 -13.31 -6.98 28.84
CA ARG A 372 -12.48 -7.33 30.00
C ARG A 372 -12.92 -6.49 31.19
N GLY A 373 -13.14 -7.11 32.32
CA GLY A 373 -13.61 -6.46 33.54
C GLY A 373 -15.07 -6.79 33.88
N GLY A 374 -15.68 -6.02 34.81
CA GLY A 374 -17.04 -6.25 35.28
C GLY A 374 -18.12 -5.90 34.24
N ALA A 375 -19.39 -6.13 34.61
CA ALA A 375 -20.52 -5.85 33.74
C ALA A 375 -20.50 -4.39 33.27
N PHE A 376 -20.77 -4.19 31.97
CA PHE A 376 -20.94 -2.88 31.39
C PHE A 376 -22.18 -2.23 32.04
N ALA A 377 -21.99 -1.13 32.75
CA ALA A 377 -23.14 -0.35 33.22
C ALA A 377 -23.70 0.43 32.03
N PRO A 378 -25.03 0.40 31.79
CA PRO A 378 -25.62 1.24 30.77
C PRO A 378 -25.28 2.71 31.06
N PHE A 379 -25.06 3.51 30.01
CA PHE A 379 -24.87 4.94 30.17
C PHE A 379 -26.11 5.53 30.85
N PRO A 380 -25.93 6.40 31.85
CA PRO A 380 -27.08 7.06 32.47
C PRO A 380 -27.78 7.96 31.45
N ASP A 381 -29.08 8.17 31.62
CA ASP A 381 -29.91 9.13 30.87
C ASP A 381 -29.49 10.59 31.18
N ALA A 382 -28.22 10.90 30.89
CA ALA A 382 -27.65 12.20 31.17
C ALA A 382 -26.81 12.67 29.97
N PRO A 383 -26.66 14.00 29.78
CA PRO A 383 -25.77 14.54 28.76
C PRO A 383 -24.36 13.95 28.91
N THR A 384 -23.84 13.37 27.84
CA THR A 384 -22.53 12.72 27.84
C THR A 384 -21.56 13.57 27.04
N LEU A 385 -20.47 14.00 27.68
CA LEU A 385 -19.34 14.63 27.01
C LEU A 385 -18.37 13.55 26.53
N VAL A 386 -18.12 13.51 25.24
CA VAL A 386 -17.07 12.67 24.64
C VAL A 386 -15.87 13.55 24.36
N LEU A 387 -14.80 13.33 25.12
CA LEU A 387 -13.50 13.94 24.85
C LEU A 387 -12.74 12.98 23.93
N ASP A 388 -12.53 13.37 22.69
CA ASP A 388 -11.73 12.62 21.76
C ASP A 388 -10.26 13.07 21.86
N LEU A 389 -9.50 12.36 22.67
CA LEU A 389 -8.07 12.63 22.88
C LEU A 389 -7.15 11.91 21.87
N ARG A 390 -7.73 11.29 20.83
CA ARG A 390 -6.91 10.67 19.80
C ARG A 390 -6.19 11.75 19.00
N GLY A 391 -4.85 11.76 19.08
CA GLY A 391 -4.05 12.43 18.08
C GLY A 391 -4.02 11.61 16.77
N ARG A 392 -3.46 12.13 15.69
CA ARG A 392 -3.10 11.32 14.53
C ARG A 392 -2.08 10.28 15.00
N SER A 393 -2.46 9.00 14.98
CA SER A 393 -1.60 7.92 15.45
C SER A 393 -0.46 7.61 14.46
N SER A 394 -0.73 7.75 13.16
CA SER A 394 0.26 7.69 12.08
C SER A 394 -0.34 8.30 10.81
N PHE A 395 0.50 8.57 9.79
CA PHE A 395 0.04 9.03 8.48
C PHE A 395 -0.68 7.93 7.68
N ALA A 396 -0.52 6.67 8.06
CA ALA A 396 -1.23 5.56 7.45
C ALA A 396 -2.72 5.53 7.84
N VAL A 397 -3.07 6.05 9.04
CA VAL A 397 -4.42 6.02 9.61
C VAL A 397 -5.12 7.34 9.36
N ASP A 398 -6.03 7.37 8.40
CA ASP A 398 -6.77 8.60 8.02
C ASP A 398 -8.09 8.80 8.77
N SER A 399 -8.47 7.94 9.71
CA SER A 399 -9.80 8.03 10.29
C SER A 399 -9.96 9.23 11.23
N GLY A 400 -10.47 10.32 10.70
CA GLY A 400 -11.10 11.40 11.47
C GLY A 400 -12.49 11.04 12.01
N ALA A 401 -12.90 9.78 11.88
CA ALA A 401 -14.26 9.35 12.22
C ALA A 401 -14.47 9.29 13.72
N SER A 402 -15.41 10.10 14.24
CA SER A 402 -15.85 10.09 15.65
C SER A 402 -16.86 8.97 15.92
N HIS A 403 -16.41 7.70 15.79
CA HIS A 403 -17.28 6.52 15.91
C HIS A 403 -18.01 6.45 17.24
N VAL A 404 -17.31 6.72 18.38
CA VAL A 404 -17.91 6.66 19.72
C VAL A 404 -19.00 7.72 19.88
N ALA A 405 -18.70 8.96 19.49
CA ALA A 405 -19.68 10.05 19.59
C ALA A 405 -20.92 9.77 18.73
N ARG A 406 -20.74 9.28 17.49
CA ARG A 406 -21.86 8.91 16.60
C ARG A 406 -22.68 7.74 17.14
N ALA A 407 -22.03 6.71 17.66
CA ALA A 407 -22.74 5.56 18.23
C ALA A 407 -23.57 5.95 19.44
N LEU A 408 -23.04 6.78 20.34
CA LEU A 408 -23.76 7.31 21.49
C LEU A 408 -24.94 8.19 21.07
N ALA A 409 -24.75 9.08 20.10
CA ALA A 409 -25.82 9.93 19.56
C ALA A 409 -26.93 9.10 18.91
N ALA A 410 -26.60 8.06 18.16
CA ALA A 410 -27.56 7.12 17.58
C ALA A 410 -28.35 6.34 18.64
N GLY A 411 -27.73 6.07 19.81
CA GLY A 411 -28.38 5.47 20.99
C GLY A 411 -29.23 6.45 21.81
N GLY A 412 -29.39 7.71 21.38
CA GLY A 412 -30.19 8.73 22.04
C GLY A 412 -29.45 9.57 23.09
N ALA A 413 -28.15 9.40 23.24
CA ALA A 413 -27.37 10.25 24.14
C ALA A 413 -27.19 11.67 23.56
N ILE A 414 -27.23 12.69 24.43
CA ILE A 414 -26.83 14.06 24.08
C ILE A 414 -25.30 14.09 24.12
N VAL A 415 -24.64 14.19 22.96
CA VAL A 415 -23.20 14.12 22.85
C VAL A 415 -22.64 15.48 22.47
N ALA A 416 -21.69 15.98 23.24
CA ALA A 416 -20.80 17.06 22.84
C ALA A 416 -19.42 16.47 22.56
N VAL A 417 -18.80 16.87 21.45
CA VAL A 417 -17.45 16.49 21.07
C VAL A 417 -16.58 17.72 21.14
N ASP A 418 -15.45 17.64 21.87
CA ASP A 418 -14.48 18.72 22.00
C ASP A 418 -13.11 18.23 21.52
#